data_0c365feddef9237ee6dcd75f8703a409
#
_entry.id   0c365feddef9237ee6dcd75f8703a409
#
_cell.length_a   1.000
_cell.length_b   1.000
_cell.length_c   1.000
_cell.angle_alpha   90.00
_cell.angle_beta   90.00
_cell.angle_gamma   90.00
#
_symmetry.space_group_name_H-M   'P 1'
#
loop_
_entity.id
_entity.type
_entity.pdbx_description
1 polymer ?
#
loop_
_entity_poly.entity_id
_entity_poly.type
_entity_poly.pdbx_seq_one_letter_code
_entity_poly.pdbx_strand_id
1 'polypeptide(L)'
;MKTMLSRLMGSPQQLALICGSVLLMTATGAALAQDQFPTGPISIIVPNPPGGASDINARLLAEPWSNALKQTVLVLNKPGMGGAIGAAQVAKAKPDGYTILMALSSVVVAPEAERVSGRKALYELDQLEPIALLSSDPMVMLVRSDSPWHTLADLIKAAKDKPGTINYSSSGNFGPIHLSVEMLAHQADIKLVQVPFGGGGPSMLALLGGQVAMTTAAPAVAAAQISAGKLRPLAVSGAKRLAMLPDVPTYQEAGYDAQYHIWAGLYAPAGTPKAVLQTLRESVNKAVHSPQFTKGMEKQGIIFDYRDAPEFKKFATEDGVRMVKVVRAIGKID
;
A
#
# COMPACT_ATOMS: atom_id res chain seq x y z
N MET A 1 -74.72 -14.52 52.06
CA MET A 1 -74.00 -13.87 50.91
C MET A 1 -72.51 -13.81 51.20
N LYS A 2 -71.90 -14.97 51.45
CA LYS A 2 -70.48 -15.11 51.79
C LYS A 2 -69.98 -16.50 51.34
N THR A 3 -70.05 -16.88 50.06
CA THR A 3 -69.53 -18.17 49.62
C THR A 3 -69.42 -18.20 48.06
N MET A 4 -68.77 -17.17 47.41
CA MET A 4 -68.59 -17.24 45.95
C MET A 4 -67.32 -16.49 45.46
N LEU A 5 -66.29 -16.34 46.25
CA LEU A 5 -65.06 -15.60 45.89
C LEU A 5 -63.74 -16.37 46.14
N SER A 6 -63.77 -17.70 46.29
CA SER A 6 -62.55 -18.48 46.64
C SER A 6 -62.07 -19.48 45.54
N ARG A 7 -62.49 -19.31 44.28
CA ARG A 7 -62.12 -20.28 43.20
C ARG A 7 -61.32 -19.71 42.03
N LEU A 8 -60.68 -18.54 42.16
CA LEU A 8 -59.88 -17.92 41.08
C LEU A 8 -58.40 -17.65 41.47
N MET A 9 -57.91 -18.22 42.56
CA MET A 9 -56.47 -18.16 42.83
C MET A 9 -55.85 -19.53 42.50
N GLY A 10 -55.25 -19.64 41.33
CA GLY A 10 -54.44 -20.78 40.96
C GLY A 10 -53.30 -21.02 41.99
N SER A 11 -52.95 -22.30 42.18
CA SER A 11 -51.93 -22.69 43.18
C SER A 11 -50.59 -21.95 42.96
N PRO A 12 -49.84 -21.68 44.04
CA PRO A 12 -48.53 -20.98 43.92
C PRO A 12 -47.56 -21.69 42.96
N GLN A 13 -47.76 -22.94 42.68
CA GLN A 13 -47.01 -23.72 41.68
C GLN A 13 -47.34 -23.33 40.21
N GLN A 14 -48.56 -22.90 39.91
CA GLN A 14 -48.95 -22.45 38.55
C GLN A 14 -48.43 -21.02 38.27
N LEU A 15 -48.37 -20.13 39.31
CA LEU A 15 -47.77 -18.81 39.14
C LEU A 15 -46.25 -18.88 38.91
N ALA A 16 -45.55 -19.82 39.56
CA ALA A 16 -44.11 -20.03 39.41
C ALA A 16 -43.75 -20.54 37.99
N LEU A 17 -44.58 -21.37 37.40
CA LEU A 17 -44.39 -21.87 36.01
C LEU A 17 -44.63 -20.81 34.96
N ILE A 18 -45.56 -19.89 35.15
CA ILE A 18 -45.82 -18.78 34.23
C ILE A 18 -44.71 -17.72 34.28
N CYS A 19 -44.24 -17.38 35.48
CA CYS A 19 -43.10 -16.45 35.62
C CYS A 19 -41.78 -17.03 35.06
N GLY A 20 -41.53 -18.33 35.23
CA GLY A 20 -40.36 -19.00 34.68
C GLY A 20 -40.34 -19.03 33.12
N SER A 21 -41.50 -19.19 32.52
CA SER A 21 -41.65 -19.24 31.03
C SER A 21 -41.48 -17.84 30.39
N VAL A 22 -41.89 -16.77 31.08
CA VAL A 22 -41.71 -15.39 30.58
C VAL A 22 -40.27 -14.92 30.71
N LEU A 23 -39.52 -15.37 31.73
CA LEU A 23 -38.09 -15.04 31.89
C LEU A 23 -37.20 -15.76 30.87
N LEU A 24 -37.56 -16.96 30.40
CA LEU A 24 -36.82 -17.68 29.36
C LEU A 24 -37.02 -17.10 27.94
N MET A 25 -38.15 -16.43 27.67
CA MET A 25 -38.40 -15.80 26.35
C MET A 25 -37.72 -14.44 26.18
N THR A 26 -37.31 -13.78 27.25
CA THR A 26 -36.60 -12.49 27.15
C THR A 26 -35.08 -12.64 26.99
N ALA A 27 -34.52 -13.83 27.26
CA ALA A 27 -33.08 -14.09 27.11
C ALA A 27 -32.66 -14.42 25.68
N THR A 28 -33.60 -14.74 24.76
CA THR A 28 -33.28 -15.11 23.35
C THR A 28 -33.29 -13.90 22.40
N GLY A 29 -33.67 -12.70 22.85
CA GLY A 29 -33.73 -11.50 22.00
C GLY A 29 -32.45 -10.68 21.92
N ALA A 30 -31.44 -10.95 22.76
CA ALA A 30 -30.21 -10.13 22.82
C ALA A 30 -29.04 -10.65 21.96
N ALA A 31 -29.21 -11.75 21.24
CA ALA A 31 -28.13 -12.41 20.51
C ALA A 31 -28.08 -12.10 19.00
N LEU A 32 -28.90 -11.20 18.46
CA LEU A 32 -28.99 -10.96 17.01
C LEU A 32 -28.74 -9.51 16.54
N ALA A 33 -28.24 -8.65 17.41
CA ALA A 33 -27.70 -7.38 16.92
C ALA A 33 -26.17 -7.48 16.87
N GLN A 34 -25.64 -8.41 16.09
CA GLN A 34 -24.29 -8.27 15.58
C GLN A 34 -24.37 -7.13 14.57
N ASP A 35 -23.92 -5.94 14.99
CA ASP A 35 -23.83 -4.76 14.11
C ASP A 35 -23.22 -5.21 12.80
N GLN A 36 -24.03 -5.12 11.71
CA GLN A 36 -23.59 -5.57 10.38
C GLN A 36 -22.49 -4.61 9.90
N PHE A 37 -21.22 -4.95 10.20
CA PHE A 37 -20.09 -4.18 9.65
C PHE A 37 -20.06 -4.33 8.10
N PRO A 38 -19.87 -3.23 7.37
CA PRO A 38 -19.78 -1.82 7.81
C PRO A 38 -21.16 -1.13 7.84
N THR A 39 -21.39 -0.26 8.86
CA THR A 39 -22.58 0.60 8.98
C THR A 39 -22.34 2.04 8.56
N GLY A 40 -21.09 2.37 8.17
CA GLY A 40 -20.67 3.72 7.79
C GLY A 40 -19.47 3.71 6.83
N PRO A 41 -18.99 4.90 6.44
CA PRO A 41 -17.89 5.05 5.49
C PRO A 41 -16.58 4.44 6.00
N ILE A 42 -15.82 3.82 5.09
CA ILE A 42 -14.46 3.34 5.34
C ILE A 42 -13.46 4.34 4.76
N SER A 43 -12.42 4.67 5.52
CA SER A 43 -11.34 5.57 5.09
C SER A 43 -10.11 4.78 4.69
N ILE A 44 -9.66 4.92 3.45
CA ILE A 44 -8.34 4.48 3.00
C ILE A 44 -7.35 5.61 3.26
N ILE A 45 -6.45 5.40 4.21
CA ILE A 45 -5.32 6.29 4.44
C ILE A 45 -4.23 5.99 3.41
N VAL A 46 -3.90 6.97 2.60
CA VAL A 46 -2.82 6.93 1.61
C VAL A 46 -1.63 7.69 2.19
N PRO A 47 -0.50 7.00 2.51
CA PRO A 47 0.62 7.61 3.22
C PRO A 47 1.54 8.46 2.34
N ASN A 48 1.08 8.82 1.16
CA ASN A 48 1.81 9.58 0.15
C ASN A 48 0.96 10.72 -0.41
N PRO A 49 1.58 11.74 -1.03
CA PRO A 49 0.85 12.80 -1.73
C PRO A 49 0.01 12.26 -2.89
N PRO A 50 -1.00 13.03 -3.33
CA PRO A 50 -1.76 12.72 -4.54
C PRO A 50 -0.87 12.50 -5.77
N GLY A 51 -1.31 11.65 -6.70
CA GLY A 51 -0.63 11.34 -7.96
C GLY A 51 0.53 10.35 -7.84
N GLY A 52 0.83 9.82 -6.64
CA GLY A 52 1.77 8.71 -6.46
C GLY A 52 1.08 7.34 -6.60
N ALA A 53 1.89 6.27 -6.66
CA ALA A 53 1.39 4.91 -6.89
C ALA A 53 0.31 4.46 -5.89
N SER A 54 0.47 4.74 -4.58
CA SER A 54 -0.53 4.42 -3.57
C SER A 54 -1.85 5.19 -3.77
N ASP A 55 -1.78 6.44 -4.18
CA ASP A 55 -2.96 7.27 -4.44
C ASP A 55 -3.74 6.77 -5.66
N ILE A 56 -3.02 6.42 -6.75
CA ILE A 56 -3.61 5.85 -7.96
C ILE A 56 -4.31 4.53 -7.62
N ASN A 57 -3.63 3.60 -6.93
CA ASN A 57 -4.22 2.32 -6.52
C ASN A 57 -5.45 2.50 -5.62
N ALA A 58 -5.39 3.40 -4.63
CA ALA A 58 -6.51 3.68 -3.74
C ALA A 58 -7.73 4.25 -4.46
N ARG A 59 -7.53 5.18 -5.41
CA ARG A 59 -8.63 5.76 -6.19
C ARG A 59 -9.23 4.79 -7.19
N LEU A 60 -8.42 3.91 -7.80
CA LEU A 60 -8.93 2.84 -8.65
C LEU A 60 -9.79 1.85 -7.85
N LEU A 61 -9.43 1.58 -6.58
CA LEU A 61 -10.16 0.65 -5.73
C LEU A 61 -11.43 1.27 -5.13
N ALA A 62 -11.44 2.57 -4.83
CA ALA A 62 -12.44 3.20 -3.98
C ALA A 62 -13.88 2.96 -4.46
N GLU A 63 -14.18 3.17 -5.73
CA GLU A 63 -15.53 3.00 -6.26
C GLU A 63 -15.94 1.51 -6.36
N PRO A 64 -15.14 0.59 -6.95
CA PRO A 64 -15.44 -0.84 -6.92
C PRO A 64 -15.65 -1.40 -5.51
N TRP A 65 -14.84 -0.94 -4.55
CA TRP A 65 -14.95 -1.38 -3.17
C TRP A 65 -16.19 -0.80 -2.47
N SER A 66 -16.53 0.47 -2.74
CA SER A 66 -17.78 1.07 -2.26
C SER A 66 -18.99 0.27 -2.73
N ASN A 67 -19.00 -0.15 -3.99
CA ASN A 67 -20.06 -0.97 -4.56
C ASN A 67 -20.15 -2.36 -3.91
N ALA A 68 -18.99 -2.98 -3.61
CA ALA A 68 -18.94 -4.29 -2.95
C ALA A 68 -19.42 -4.23 -1.50
N LEU A 69 -19.05 -3.17 -0.76
CA LEU A 69 -19.39 -2.94 0.65
C LEU A 69 -20.80 -2.35 0.84
N LYS A 70 -21.38 -1.73 -0.19
CA LYS A 70 -22.58 -0.87 -0.10
C LYS A 70 -22.40 0.29 0.90
N GLN A 71 -21.18 0.76 1.05
CA GLN A 71 -20.77 1.87 1.90
C GLN A 71 -19.72 2.72 1.18
N THR A 72 -19.68 4.01 1.49
CA THR A 72 -18.71 4.92 0.88
C THR A 72 -17.28 4.57 1.31
N VAL A 73 -16.36 4.48 0.35
CA VAL A 73 -14.92 4.36 0.59
C VAL A 73 -14.26 5.69 0.25
N LEU A 74 -13.65 6.33 1.26
CA LEU A 74 -12.98 7.63 1.15
C LEU A 74 -11.47 7.44 1.02
N VAL A 75 -10.83 8.23 0.16
CA VAL A 75 -9.37 8.24 0.00
C VAL A 75 -8.80 9.49 0.65
N LEU A 76 -7.96 9.33 1.67
CA LEU A 76 -7.38 10.40 2.47
C LEU A 76 -5.85 10.37 2.44
N ASN A 77 -5.22 11.35 1.81
CA ASN A 77 -3.76 11.44 1.75
C ASN A 77 -3.19 11.98 3.08
N LYS A 78 -2.25 11.24 3.67
CA LYS A 78 -1.53 11.56 4.92
C LYS A 78 -0.02 11.35 4.73
N PRO A 79 0.62 12.22 3.94
CA PRO A 79 2.03 12.05 3.56
C PRO A 79 2.98 12.38 4.72
N GLY A 80 4.22 11.92 4.56
CA GLY A 80 5.35 12.29 5.42
C GLY A 80 6.28 11.10 5.72
N MET A 81 7.58 11.38 5.83
CA MET A 81 8.66 10.43 6.16
C MET A 81 8.59 9.13 5.33
N GLY A 82 8.58 9.26 3.99
CA GLY A 82 8.52 8.08 3.09
C GLY A 82 7.25 7.22 3.23
N GLY A 83 6.21 7.75 3.90
CA GLY A 83 4.94 7.05 4.19
C GLY A 83 4.80 6.60 5.65
N ALA A 84 5.84 6.73 6.48
CA ALA A 84 5.80 6.25 7.86
C ALA A 84 4.76 6.96 8.73
N ILE A 85 4.47 8.26 8.49
CA ILE A 85 3.47 9.01 9.26
C ILE A 85 2.07 8.43 9.03
N GLY A 86 1.65 8.25 7.78
CA GLY A 86 0.33 7.69 7.47
C GLY A 86 0.19 6.24 7.92
N ALA A 87 1.24 5.43 7.78
CA ALA A 87 1.25 4.06 8.29
C ALA A 87 1.11 4.01 9.82
N ALA A 88 1.85 4.86 10.56
CA ALA A 88 1.75 4.97 12.01
C ALA A 88 0.36 5.45 12.48
N GLN A 89 -0.30 6.32 11.72
CA GLN A 89 -1.66 6.73 12.00
C GLN A 89 -2.61 5.53 11.99
N VAL A 90 -2.50 4.66 10.98
CA VAL A 90 -3.35 3.45 10.88
C VAL A 90 -2.97 2.43 11.95
N ALA A 91 -1.67 2.19 12.19
CA ALA A 91 -1.21 1.27 13.23
C ALA A 91 -1.75 1.61 14.64
N LYS A 92 -2.06 2.89 14.88
CA LYS A 92 -2.61 3.41 16.15
C LYS A 92 -4.11 3.69 16.11
N ALA A 93 -4.76 3.46 14.98
CA ALA A 93 -6.20 3.66 14.84
C ALA A 93 -6.99 2.60 15.61
N LYS A 94 -8.29 2.85 15.83
CA LYS A 94 -9.19 1.85 16.40
C LYS A 94 -9.26 0.63 15.51
N PRO A 95 -9.14 -0.59 16.04
CA PRO A 95 -9.20 -1.82 15.27
C PRO A 95 -10.66 -2.23 14.97
N ASP A 96 -11.43 -1.33 14.37
CA ASP A 96 -12.85 -1.48 14.07
C ASP A 96 -13.17 -1.68 12.57
N GLY A 97 -12.13 -1.63 11.71
CA GLY A 97 -12.23 -1.84 10.28
C GLY A 97 -12.57 -0.59 9.46
N TYR A 98 -12.81 0.58 10.09
CA TYR A 98 -13.15 1.82 9.35
C TYR A 98 -11.94 2.64 8.90
N THR A 99 -10.73 2.29 9.35
CA THR A 99 -9.49 2.95 8.95
C THR A 99 -8.53 1.92 8.36
N ILE A 100 -8.26 2.02 7.07
CA ILE A 100 -7.46 1.06 6.30
C ILE A 100 -6.28 1.79 5.67
N LEU A 101 -5.10 1.16 5.65
CA LEU A 101 -3.90 1.68 5.00
C LEU A 101 -3.78 1.14 3.58
N MET A 102 -3.57 2.01 2.60
CA MET A 102 -3.03 1.65 1.30
C MET A 102 -1.51 1.79 1.34
N ALA A 103 -0.81 0.73 1.71
CA ALA A 103 0.64 0.73 1.84
C ALA A 103 1.35 0.51 0.51
N LEU A 104 2.59 1.02 0.40
CA LEU A 104 3.58 0.61 -0.59
C LEU A 104 4.66 -0.25 0.07
N SER A 105 5.55 -0.83 -0.74
CA SER A 105 6.66 -1.67 -0.31
C SER A 105 7.53 -1.07 0.82
N SER A 106 7.60 0.26 0.95
CA SER A 106 8.32 0.90 2.06
C SER A 106 7.74 0.61 3.45
N VAL A 107 6.49 0.15 3.56
CA VAL A 107 5.86 -0.15 4.86
C VAL A 107 6.63 -1.20 5.65
N VAL A 108 7.23 -2.19 4.98
CA VAL A 108 7.97 -3.28 5.64
C VAL A 108 9.37 -2.90 6.08
N VAL A 109 9.90 -1.78 5.58
CA VAL A 109 11.26 -1.32 5.91
C VAL A 109 11.29 -0.04 6.74
N ALA A 110 10.21 0.73 6.79
CA ALA A 110 10.19 2.01 7.48
C ALA A 110 10.59 1.90 8.97
N PRO A 111 10.20 0.88 9.75
CA PRO A 111 10.68 0.74 11.12
C PRO A 111 12.21 0.61 11.22
N GLU A 112 12.84 -0.16 10.33
CA GLU A 112 14.30 -0.30 10.30
C GLU A 112 15.00 0.95 9.79
N ALA A 113 14.42 1.62 8.79
CA ALA A 113 14.91 2.90 8.28
C ALA A 113 15.01 3.97 9.37
N GLU A 114 14.02 4.02 10.27
CA GLU A 114 14.06 4.90 11.43
C GLU A 114 15.20 4.52 12.38
N ARG A 115 15.39 3.21 12.68
CA ARG A 115 16.47 2.73 13.55
C ARG A 115 17.85 3.02 13.00
N VAL A 116 18.07 2.76 11.71
CA VAL A 116 19.34 3.06 11.02
C VAL A 116 19.62 4.57 11.04
N SER A 117 18.57 5.40 10.98
CA SER A 117 18.68 6.85 11.09
C SER A 117 18.87 7.36 12.54
N GLY A 118 18.97 6.47 13.53
CA GLY A 118 19.10 6.82 14.95
C GLY A 118 17.80 7.31 15.59
N ARG A 119 16.64 7.04 14.98
CA ARG A 119 15.33 7.43 15.48
C ARG A 119 14.53 6.23 15.98
N LYS A 120 13.54 6.48 16.84
CA LYS A 120 12.57 5.46 17.24
C LYS A 120 11.57 5.23 16.09
N ALA A 121 11.30 3.97 15.77
CA ALA A 121 10.27 3.62 14.83
C ALA A 121 8.90 4.19 15.25
N LEU A 122 8.17 4.76 14.29
CA LEU A 122 6.85 5.34 14.53
C LEU A 122 5.77 4.28 14.71
N TYR A 123 6.00 3.08 14.17
CA TYR A 123 5.17 1.87 14.28
C TYR A 123 6.07 0.65 14.09
N GLU A 124 5.53 -0.51 14.42
CA GLU A 124 6.10 -1.82 14.08
C GLU A 124 5.17 -2.56 13.13
N LEU A 125 5.71 -3.45 12.31
CA LEU A 125 4.92 -4.12 11.26
C LEU A 125 3.83 -5.03 11.82
N ASP A 126 4.02 -5.59 13.01
CA ASP A 126 3.04 -6.42 13.72
C ASP A 126 1.81 -5.64 14.22
N GLN A 127 1.86 -4.31 14.20
CA GLN A 127 0.72 -3.43 14.47
C GLN A 127 -0.22 -3.26 13.26
N LEU A 128 0.12 -3.89 12.12
CA LEU A 128 -0.65 -3.85 10.87
C LEU A 128 -1.05 -5.27 10.46
N GLU A 129 -2.35 -5.50 10.31
CA GLU A 129 -2.92 -6.78 9.88
C GLU A 129 -3.17 -6.76 8.37
N PRO A 130 -2.56 -7.63 7.56
CA PRO A 130 -2.72 -7.63 6.10
C PRO A 130 -4.14 -8.04 5.68
N ILE A 131 -4.67 -7.32 4.68
CA ILE A 131 -5.96 -7.60 4.05
C ILE A 131 -5.73 -8.28 2.70
N ALA A 132 -5.03 -7.60 1.77
CA ALA A 132 -4.71 -8.12 0.44
C ALA A 132 -3.58 -7.33 -0.22
N LEU A 133 -2.77 -8.00 -1.06
CA LEU A 133 -1.94 -7.36 -2.08
C LEU A 133 -2.82 -7.08 -3.31
N LEU A 134 -2.57 -5.95 -3.98
CA LEU A 134 -3.32 -5.54 -5.15
C LEU A 134 -2.46 -5.48 -6.43
N SER A 135 -1.23 -5.01 -6.30
CA SER A 135 -0.29 -4.87 -7.41
C SER A 135 1.15 -5.06 -6.98
N SER A 136 1.99 -5.46 -7.94
CA SER A 136 3.44 -5.57 -7.77
C SER A 136 4.11 -5.19 -9.09
N ASP A 137 4.63 -3.97 -9.17
CA ASP A 137 5.16 -3.38 -10.39
C ASP A 137 6.68 -3.21 -10.31
N PRO A 138 7.43 -3.45 -11.39
CA PRO A 138 8.81 -2.99 -11.47
C PRO A 138 8.85 -1.46 -11.54
N MET A 139 9.94 -0.86 -11.11
CA MET A 139 10.17 0.57 -11.31
C MET A 139 10.79 0.82 -12.69
N VAL A 140 10.39 1.91 -13.32
CA VAL A 140 10.96 2.37 -14.60
C VAL A 140 11.95 3.49 -14.30
N MET A 141 13.21 3.34 -14.72
CA MET A 141 14.21 4.40 -14.67
C MET A 141 13.98 5.41 -15.79
N LEU A 142 13.91 6.68 -15.44
CA LEU A 142 13.47 7.75 -16.30
C LEU A 142 14.46 8.91 -16.32
N VAL A 143 14.66 9.45 -17.50
CA VAL A 143 15.30 10.75 -17.74
C VAL A 143 14.39 11.61 -18.61
N ARG A 144 14.64 12.90 -18.70
CA ARG A 144 13.95 13.75 -19.68
C ARG A 144 14.33 13.34 -21.11
N SER A 145 13.45 13.56 -22.06
CA SER A 145 13.70 13.21 -23.48
C SER A 145 14.89 13.96 -24.09
N ASP A 146 15.19 15.16 -23.57
CA ASP A 146 16.36 15.98 -23.97
C ASP A 146 17.65 15.63 -23.22
N SER A 147 17.62 14.62 -22.34
CA SER A 147 18.81 14.13 -21.64
C SER A 147 19.85 13.57 -22.61
N PRO A 148 21.15 13.75 -22.33
CA PRO A 148 22.22 13.16 -23.15
C PRO A 148 22.29 11.64 -23.06
N TRP A 149 21.61 11.02 -22.09
CA TRP A 149 21.63 9.57 -21.90
C TRP A 149 20.46 8.92 -22.64
N HIS A 150 20.80 8.04 -23.59
CA HIS A 150 19.83 7.32 -24.41
C HIS A 150 19.59 5.90 -23.88
N THR A 151 20.57 5.34 -23.17
CA THR A 151 20.54 3.99 -22.61
C THR A 151 20.94 4.01 -21.12
N LEU A 152 20.66 2.89 -20.41
CA LEU A 152 21.17 2.71 -19.05
C LEU A 152 22.71 2.73 -19.02
N ALA A 153 23.36 2.17 -20.05
CA ALA A 153 24.82 2.14 -20.14
C ALA A 153 25.43 3.55 -20.23
N ASP A 154 24.78 4.48 -20.95
CA ASP A 154 25.22 5.88 -21.02
C ASP A 154 25.18 6.55 -19.63
N LEU A 155 24.08 6.35 -18.90
CA LEU A 155 23.91 6.88 -17.54
C LEU A 155 24.98 6.31 -16.59
N ILE A 156 25.18 4.99 -16.59
CA ILE A 156 26.16 4.31 -15.73
C ILE A 156 27.57 4.79 -16.07
N LYS A 157 27.91 4.89 -17.35
CA LYS A 157 29.21 5.42 -17.79
C LYS A 157 29.41 6.84 -17.29
N ALA A 158 28.44 7.73 -17.48
CA ALA A 158 28.53 9.11 -17.01
C ALA A 158 28.68 9.21 -15.48
N ALA A 159 27.99 8.35 -14.73
CA ALA A 159 28.11 8.30 -13.28
C ALA A 159 29.48 7.78 -12.82
N LYS A 160 30.10 6.84 -13.55
CA LYS A 160 31.47 6.36 -13.29
C LYS A 160 32.54 7.40 -13.65
N ASP A 161 32.37 8.08 -14.78
CA ASP A 161 33.31 9.12 -15.24
C ASP A 161 33.31 10.35 -14.28
N LYS A 162 32.16 10.67 -13.65
CA LYS A 162 32.00 11.80 -12.72
C LYS A 162 31.16 11.40 -11.51
N PRO A 163 31.73 10.68 -10.53
CA PRO A 163 31.00 10.22 -9.35
C PRO A 163 30.38 11.39 -8.56
N GLY A 164 29.13 11.24 -8.11
CA GLY A 164 28.45 12.22 -7.27
C GLY A 164 28.01 13.50 -8.00
N THR A 165 27.95 13.50 -9.34
CA THR A 165 27.49 14.68 -10.12
C THR A 165 26.09 14.52 -10.68
N ILE A 166 25.57 13.29 -10.78
CA ILE A 166 24.22 13.02 -11.27
C ILE A 166 23.29 12.97 -10.06
N ASN A 167 22.29 13.86 -10.06
CA ASN A 167 21.28 13.88 -9.04
C ASN A 167 20.00 13.16 -9.48
N TYR A 168 19.27 12.62 -8.50
CA TYR A 168 17.97 11.98 -8.74
C TYR A 168 16.94 12.40 -7.68
N SER A 169 15.67 12.49 -8.08
CA SER A 169 14.60 12.69 -7.12
C SER A 169 14.22 11.38 -6.45
N SER A 170 13.94 11.42 -5.15
CA SER A 170 13.41 10.29 -4.39
C SER A 170 12.06 10.60 -3.75
N SER A 171 11.36 9.56 -3.32
CA SER A 171 10.09 9.70 -2.57
C SER A 171 10.31 9.90 -1.05
N GLY A 172 11.47 10.45 -0.67
CA GLY A 172 11.96 10.54 0.70
C GLY A 172 12.96 9.43 1.02
N ASN A 173 13.69 9.59 2.13
CA ASN A 173 14.69 8.62 2.57
C ASN A 173 14.05 7.25 2.79
N PHE A 174 14.68 6.20 2.25
CA PHE A 174 14.21 4.81 2.28
C PHE A 174 12.83 4.58 1.66
N GLY A 175 12.27 5.57 0.95
CA GLY A 175 11.08 5.37 0.13
C GLY A 175 11.36 4.51 -1.12
N PRO A 176 10.30 4.04 -1.83
CA PRO A 176 10.47 3.09 -2.94
C PRO A 176 11.41 3.57 -4.05
N ILE A 177 11.36 4.85 -4.41
CA ILE A 177 12.24 5.43 -5.44
C ILE A 177 13.70 5.40 -4.98
N HIS A 178 13.96 5.82 -3.73
CA HIS A 178 15.31 5.80 -3.16
C HIS A 178 15.89 4.39 -3.17
N LEU A 179 15.17 3.41 -2.60
CA LEU A 179 15.64 2.03 -2.54
C LEU A 179 15.90 1.43 -3.93
N SER A 180 15.03 1.70 -4.90
CA SER A 180 15.19 1.22 -6.28
C SER A 180 16.46 1.78 -6.94
N VAL A 181 16.77 3.07 -6.72
CA VAL A 181 17.98 3.70 -7.27
C VAL A 181 19.22 3.19 -6.57
N GLU A 182 19.22 3.13 -5.23
CA GLU A 182 20.39 2.71 -4.45
C GLU A 182 20.76 1.23 -4.69
N MET A 183 19.76 0.35 -4.92
CA MET A 183 20.06 -1.03 -5.31
C MET A 183 20.82 -1.11 -6.62
N LEU A 184 20.43 -0.33 -7.63
CA LEU A 184 21.19 -0.27 -8.89
C LEU A 184 22.53 0.41 -8.70
N ALA A 185 22.60 1.52 -7.96
CA ALA A 185 23.83 2.25 -7.72
C ALA A 185 24.89 1.36 -7.06
N HIS A 186 24.46 0.55 -6.07
CA HIS A 186 25.32 -0.41 -5.41
C HIS A 186 25.82 -1.52 -6.36
N GLN A 187 24.93 -2.09 -7.19
CA GLN A 187 25.29 -3.14 -8.14
C GLN A 187 26.18 -2.65 -9.27
N ALA A 188 26.00 -1.39 -9.69
CA ALA A 188 26.78 -0.78 -10.77
C ALA A 188 28.07 -0.11 -10.28
N ASP A 189 28.30 -0.06 -8.96
CA ASP A 189 29.39 0.66 -8.30
C ASP A 189 29.47 2.12 -8.80
N ILE A 190 28.35 2.86 -8.62
CA ILE A 190 28.22 4.28 -8.98
C ILE A 190 27.78 5.11 -7.78
N LYS A 191 28.12 6.40 -7.81
CA LYS A 191 27.66 7.37 -6.79
C LYS A 191 26.73 8.38 -7.42
N LEU A 192 25.50 8.44 -6.90
CA LEU A 192 24.46 9.38 -7.31
C LEU A 192 24.13 10.31 -6.12
N VAL A 193 23.51 11.46 -6.39
CA VAL A 193 23.10 12.42 -5.36
C VAL A 193 21.59 12.40 -5.21
N GLN A 194 21.12 11.95 -4.05
CA GLN A 194 19.70 11.97 -3.73
C GLN A 194 19.21 13.40 -3.47
N VAL A 195 18.06 13.74 -4.06
CA VAL A 195 17.27 14.92 -3.73
C VAL A 195 15.90 14.45 -3.24
N PRO A 196 15.60 14.53 -1.92
CA PRO A 196 14.37 13.99 -1.38
C PRO A 196 13.15 14.90 -1.67
N PHE A 197 12.06 14.29 -2.11
CA PHE A 197 10.75 14.90 -2.30
C PHE A 197 9.69 14.19 -1.46
N GLY A 198 8.49 14.77 -1.37
CA GLY A 198 7.42 14.25 -0.53
C GLY A 198 6.74 12.96 -1.03
N GLY A 199 7.14 12.41 -2.20
CA GLY A 199 6.54 11.21 -2.79
C GLY A 199 6.74 11.12 -4.30
N GLY A 200 6.17 10.09 -4.95
CA GLY A 200 6.38 9.82 -6.38
C GLY A 200 5.83 10.90 -7.31
N GLY A 201 4.68 11.51 -7.00
CA GLY A 201 4.13 12.63 -7.77
C GLY A 201 5.06 13.85 -7.80
N PRO A 202 5.43 14.42 -6.64
CA PRO A 202 6.43 15.49 -6.56
C PRO A 202 7.78 15.13 -7.20
N SER A 203 8.28 13.90 -7.05
CA SER A 203 9.51 13.43 -7.70
C SER A 203 9.43 13.49 -9.22
N MET A 204 8.30 13.07 -9.78
CA MET A 204 8.04 13.14 -11.22
C MET A 204 8.02 14.59 -11.74
N LEU A 205 7.38 15.49 -10.98
CA LEU A 205 7.34 16.92 -11.33
C LEU A 205 8.74 17.55 -11.30
N ALA A 206 9.58 17.16 -10.34
CA ALA A 206 10.96 17.62 -10.24
C ALA A 206 11.81 17.19 -11.47
N LEU A 207 11.64 15.96 -11.96
CA LEU A 207 12.28 15.50 -13.18
C LEU A 207 11.78 16.26 -14.41
N LEU A 208 10.46 16.41 -14.57
CA LEU A 208 9.87 17.13 -15.70
C LEU A 208 10.30 18.61 -15.72
N GLY A 209 10.45 19.22 -14.54
CA GLY A 209 10.94 20.59 -14.37
C GLY A 209 12.47 20.74 -14.51
N GLY A 210 13.22 19.66 -14.71
CA GLY A 210 14.69 19.71 -14.84
C GLY A 210 15.43 20.03 -13.53
N GLN A 211 14.76 19.91 -12.38
CA GLN A 211 15.41 20.09 -11.07
C GLN A 211 16.34 18.94 -10.70
N VAL A 212 16.09 17.77 -11.27
CA VAL A 212 16.91 16.56 -11.16
C VAL A 212 17.14 15.93 -12.52
N ALA A 213 18.21 15.18 -12.66
CA ALA A 213 18.61 14.55 -13.90
C ALA A 213 17.87 13.25 -14.20
N MET A 214 17.46 12.51 -13.17
CA MET A 214 16.78 11.22 -13.31
C MET A 214 15.85 10.94 -12.11
N THR A 215 15.00 9.93 -12.28
CA THR A 215 14.21 9.31 -11.20
C THR A 215 13.88 7.87 -11.58
N THR A 216 13.28 7.13 -10.65
CA THR A 216 12.52 5.92 -10.98
C THR A 216 11.05 6.14 -10.62
N ALA A 217 10.13 5.49 -11.33
CA ALA A 217 8.71 5.61 -11.05
C ALA A 217 7.98 4.29 -11.33
N ALA A 218 6.84 4.08 -10.64
CA ALA A 218 5.90 3.04 -11.02
C ALA A 218 5.35 3.30 -12.43
N PRO A 219 5.01 2.27 -13.21
CA PRO A 219 4.49 2.41 -14.57
C PRO A 219 3.32 3.39 -14.66
N ALA A 220 2.36 3.30 -13.74
CA ALA A 220 1.19 4.19 -13.70
C ALA A 220 1.54 5.68 -13.57
N VAL A 221 2.62 6.01 -12.88
CA VAL A 221 3.07 7.40 -12.69
C VAL A 221 3.82 7.89 -13.94
N ALA A 222 4.49 6.98 -14.67
CA ALA A 222 5.35 7.30 -15.81
C ALA A 222 4.61 7.31 -17.16
N ALA A 223 3.59 6.47 -17.31
CA ALA A 223 2.95 6.13 -18.59
C ALA A 223 2.58 7.34 -19.44
N ALA A 224 1.84 8.29 -18.88
CA ALA A 224 1.39 9.49 -19.61
C ALA A 224 2.55 10.36 -20.09
N GLN A 225 3.63 10.48 -19.35
CA GLN A 225 4.77 11.32 -19.69
C GLN A 225 5.69 10.65 -20.73
N ILE A 226 5.79 9.33 -20.68
CA ILE A 226 6.49 8.53 -21.71
C ILE A 226 5.70 8.62 -23.02
N SER A 227 4.39 8.37 -23.02
CA SER A 227 3.53 8.46 -24.21
C SER A 227 3.52 9.87 -24.84
N ALA A 228 3.64 10.91 -24.01
CA ALA A 228 3.75 12.29 -24.47
C ALA A 228 5.16 12.66 -24.98
N GLY A 229 6.12 11.73 -24.98
CA GLY A 229 7.50 11.96 -25.42
C GLY A 229 8.30 12.91 -24.55
N LYS A 230 7.83 13.21 -23.31
CA LYS A 230 8.53 14.11 -22.39
C LYS A 230 9.63 13.41 -21.60
N LEU A 231 9.48 12.10 -21.38
CA LEU A 231 10.45 11.28 -20.67
C LEU A 231 10.88 10.09 -21.50
N ARG A 232 12.14 9.70 -21.31
CA ARG A 232 12.75 8.51 -21.91
C ARG A 232 12.95 7.47 -20.80
N PRO A 233 12.34 6.26 -20.94
CA PRO A 233 12.67 5.13 -20.08
C PRO A 233 14.01 4.53 -20.51
N LEU A 234 14.90 4.29 -19.55
CA LEU A 234 16.22 3.70 -19.81
C LEU A 234 16.26 2.20 -19.49
N ALA A 235 15.58 1.78 -18.42
CA ALA A 235 15.50 0.40 -18.00
C ALA A 235 14.37 0.18 -16.98
N VAL A 236 14.04 -1.08 -16.71
CA VAL A 236 13.07 -1.49 -15.68
C VAL A 236 13.71 -2.41 -14.64
N SER A 237 13.28 -2.31 -13.39
CA SER A 237 13.86 -3.07 -12.27
C SER A 237 13.28 -4.48 -12.08
N GLY A 238 12.39 -4.92 -12.98
CA GLY A 238 11.76 -6.24 -12.91
C GLY A 238 12.59 -7.35 -13.56
N ALA A 239 12.20 -8.59 -13.31
CA ALA A 239 12.79 -9.76 -13.96
C ALA A 239 12.46 -9.87 -15.46
N LYS A 240 11.42 -9.16 -15.91
CA LYS A 240 10.96 -9.14 -17.32
C LYS A 240 10.67 -7.71 -17.73
N ARG A 241 10.75 -7.45 -19.04
CA ARG A 241 10.33 -6.17 -19.63
C ARG A 241 8.83 -5.94 -19.40
N LEU A 242 8.43 -4.69 -19.31
CA LEU A 242 7.02 -4.32 -19.24
C LEU A 242 6.35 -4.47 -20.61
N ALA A 243 5.14 -5.03 -20.66
CA ALA A 243 4.37 -5.16 -21.90
C ALA A 243 4.12 -3.81 -22.59
N MET A 244 3.96 -2.73 -21.80
CA MET A 244 3.81 -1.36 -22.32
C MET A 244 5.13 -0.73 -22.79
N LEU A 245 6.28 -1.32 -22.50
CA LEU A 245 7.63 -0.85 -22.84
C LEU A 245 8.50 -2.02 -23.34
N PRO A 246 8.12 -2.69 -24.45
CA PRO A 246 8.77 -3.93 -24.89
C PRO A 246 10.23 -3.72 -25.32
N ASP A 247 10.60 -2.51 -25.72
CA ASP A 247 11.96 -2.18 -26.16
C ASP A 247 12.87 -1.73 -25.01
N VAL A 248 12.34 -1.52 -23.81
CA VAL A 248 13.10 -1.06 -22.64
C VAL A 248 13.66 -2.28 -21.90
N PRO A 249 14.98 -2.42 -21.76
CA PRO A 249 15.62 -3.57 -21.13
C PRO A 249 15.37 -3.59 -19.62
N THR A 250 15.52 -4.76 -19.01
CA THR A 250 15.62 -4.89 -17.56
C THR A 250 17.02 -4.55 -17.05
N TYR A 251 17.18 -4.27 -15.75
CA TYR A 251 18.51 -4.13 -15.14
C TYR A 251 19.30 -5.42 -15.29
N GLN A 252 18.64 -6.59 -15.21
CA GLN A 252 19.29 -7.89 -15.38
C GLN A 252 19.80 -8.11 -16.81
N GLU A 253 19.03 -7.74 -17.85
CA GLU A 253 19.49 -7.76 -19.24
C GLU A 253 20.69 -6.83 -19.48
N ALA A 254 20.78 -5.75 -18.69
CA ALA A 254 21.91 -4.82 -18.71
C ALA A 254 23.10 -5.27 -17.83
N GLY A 255 23.02 -6.46 -17.18
CA GLY A 255 24.11 -7.04 -16.38
C GLY A 255 24.08 -6.69 -14.88
N TYR A 256 22.96 -6.11 -14.36
CA TYR A 256 22.85 -5.70 -12.96
C TYR A 256 21.74 -6.49 -12.23
N ASP A 257 22.11 -7.21 -11.16
CA ASP A 257 21.14 -7.91 -10.31
C ASP A 257 20.54 -6.97 -9.25
N ALA A 258 19.71 -6.03 -9.72
CA ALA A 258 19.09 -4.99 -8.89
C ALA A 258 17.57 -5.02 -9.02
N GLN A 259 16.97 -6.21 -8.86
CA GLN A 259 15.50 -6.35 -8.96
C GLN A 259 14.79 -5.68 -7.80
N TYR A 260 13.87 -4.79 -8.14
CA TYR A 260 13.00 -4.11 -7.20
C TYR A 260 11.57 -4.03 -7.73
N HIS A 261 10.59 -4.30 -6.85
CA HIS A 261 9.17 -4.11 -7.15
C HIS A 261 8.56 -3.17 -6.11
N ILE A 262 7.84 -2.17 -6.61
CA ILE A 262 6.93 -1.42 -5.79
C ILE A 262 5.61 -2.15 -5.79
N TRP A 263 5.14 -2.56 -4.62
CA TRP A 263 3.85 -3.20 -4.49
C TRP A 263 2.89 -2.35 -3.67
N ALA A 264 1.59 -2.51 -3.91
CA ALA A 264 0.53 -1.86 -3.17
C ALA A 264 -0.35 -2.89 -2.49
N GLY A 265 -0.59 -2.72 -1.21
CA GLY A 265 -1.41 -3.63 -0.40
C GLY A 265 -2.18 -2.92 0.69
N LEU A 266 -3.26 -3.56 1.12
CA LEU A 266 -4.16 -3.06 2.15
C LEU A 266 -3.84 -3.69 3.50
N TYR A 267 -3.83 -2.84 4.54
CA TYR A 267 -3.70 -3.28 5.94
C TYR A 267 -4.76 -2.63 6.82
N ALA A 268 -5.21 -3.38 7.81
CA ALA A 268 -6.00 -2.88 8.94
C ALA A 268 -5.10 -2.71 10.18
N PRO A 269 -5.53 -1.99 11.23
CA PRO A 269 -4.88 -2.04 12.53
C PRO A 269 -4.86 -3.46 13.09
N ALA A 270 -3.78 -3.86 13.76
CA ALA A 270 -3.72 -5.12 14.48
C ALA A 270 -4.83 -5.17 15.56
N GLY A 271 -5.37 -6.35 15.80
CA GLY A 271 -6.50 -6.53 16.73
C GLY A 271 -7.88 -6.28 16.11
N THR A 272 -7.97 -5.94 14.84
CA THR A 272 -9.26 -5.88 14.13
C THR A 272 -9.97 -7.23 14.22
N PRO A 273 -11.26 -7.29 14.61
CA PRO A 273 -11.99 -8.53 14.82
C PRO A 273 -12.02 -9.41 13.57
N LYS A 274 -11.92 -10.72 13.75
CA LYS A 274 -11.86 -11.69 12.62
C LYS A 274 -13.05 -11.57 11.67
N ALA A 275 -14.26 -11.35 12.17
CA ALA A 275 -15.46 -11.17 11.34
C ALA A 275 -15.35 -9.90 10.47
N VAL A 276 -14.82 -8.80 11.02
CA VAL A 276 -14.57 -7.55 10.29
C VAL A 276 -13.51 -7.77 9.20
N LEU A 277 -12.39 -8.42 9.55
CA LEU A 277 -11.33 -8.76 8.58
C LEU A 277 -11.87 -9.64 7.44
N GLN A 278 -12.72 -10.62 7.75
CA GLN A 278 -13.34 -11.46 6.74
C GLN A 278 -14.19 -10.63 5.77
N THR A 279 -15.07 -9.76 6.28
CA THR A 279 -15.88 -8.88 5.44
C THR A 279 -15.02 -7.96 4.56
N LEU A 280 -13.94 -7.38 5.13
CA LEU A 280 -13.00 -6.56 4.36
C LEU A 280 -12.33 -7.35 3.24
N ARG A 281 -11.79 -8.55 3.54
CA ARG A 281 -11.10 -9.43 2.59
C ARG A 281 -12.02 -9.88 1.45
N GLU A 282 -13.22 -10.34 1.78
CA GLU A 282 -14.21 -10.78 0.79
C GLU A 282 -14.66 -9.62 -0.11
N SER A 283 -14.92 -8.45 0.47
CA SER A 283 -15.33 -7.27 -0.29
C SER A 283 -14.21 -6.71 -1.18
N VAL A 284 -12.96 -6.71 -0.71
CA VAL A 284 -11.79 -6.36 -1.53
C VAL A 284 -11.62 -7.36 -2.67
N ASN A 285 -11.68 -8.67 -2.39
CA ASN A 285 -11.58 -9.71 -3.42
C ASN A 285 -12.62 -9.47 -4.52
N LYS A 286 -13.88 -9.23 -4.15
CA LYS A 286 -14.96 -8.90 -5.10
C LYS A 286 -14.67 -7.63 -5.89
N ALA A 287 -14.18 -6.59 -5.25
CA ALA A 287 -13.88 -5.28 -5.87
C ALA A 287 -12.76 -5.38 -6.91
N VAL A 288 -11.65 -6.06 -6.57
CA VAL A 288 -10.46 -6.15 -7.45
C VAL A 288 -10.68 -7.03 -8.66
N HIS A 289 -11.61 -7.99 -8.60
CA HIS A 289 -12.01 -8.81 -9.76
C HIS A 289 -13.14 -8.19 -10.59
N SER A 290 -13.61 -6.97 -10.23
CA SER A 290 -14.59 -6.27 -11.06
C SER A 290 -13.97 -5.77 -12.37
N PRO A 291 -14.74 -5.77 -13.49
CA PRO A 291 -14.25 -5.22 -14.76
C PRO A 291 -13.81 -3.75 -14.67
N GLN A 292 -14.40 -2.98 -13.76
CA GLN A 292 -14.06 -1.59 -13.53
C GLN A 292 -12.63 -1.47 -12.99
N PHE A 293 -12.27 -2.27 -11.98
CA PHE A 293 -10.95 -2.25 -11.38
C PHE A 293 -9.89 -2.78 -12.36
N THR A 294 -10.10 -3.97 -12.93
CA THR A 294 -9.10 -4.63 -13.80
C THR A 294 -8.78 -3.80 -15.05
N LYS A 295 -9.82 -3.23 -15.72
CA LYS A 295 -9.61 -2.32 -16.86
C LYS A 295 -8.93 -1.01 -16.42
N GLY A 296 -9.22 -0.53 -15.21
CA GLY A 296 -8.55 0.63 -14.64
C GLY A 296 -7.06 0.39 -14.44
N MET A 297 -6.69 -0.76 -13.89
CA MET A 297 -5.29 -1.19 -13.71
C MET A 297 -4.57 -1.30 -15.05
N GLU A 298 -5.18 -2.00 -16.02
CA GLU A 298 -4.63 -2.18 -17.37
C GLU A 298 -4.39 -0.82 -18.08
N LYS A 299 -5.37 0.08 -18.03
CA LYS A 299 -5.26 1.44 -18.62
C LYS A 299 -4.11 2.24 -18.02
N GLN A 300 -3.78 2.02 -16.75
CA GLN A 300 -2.68 2.67 -16.05
C GLN A 300 -1.35 1.91 -16.20
N GLY A 301 -1.33 0.75 -16.86
CA GLY A 301 -0.15 -0.10 -16.98
C GLY A 301 0.29 -0.72 -15.66
N ILE A 302 -0.62 -0.85 -14.68
CA ILE A 302 -0.35 -1.48 -13.38
C ILE A 302 -0.48 -2.99 -13.53
N ILE A 303 0.50 -3.72 -13.02
CA ILE A 303 0.45 -5.19 -12.99
C ILE A 303 -0.46 -5.64 -11.86
N PHE A 304 -1.60 -6.21 -12.22
CA PHE A 304 -2.51 -6.81 -11.26
C PHE A 304 -1.88 -8.08 -10.68
N ASP A 305 -1.57 -8.05 -9.37
CA ASP A 305 -1.02 -9.17 -8.60
C ASP A 305 -1.84 -9.27 -7.30
N TYR A 306 -3.00 -9.92 -7.40
CA TYR A 306 -3.83 -10.12 -6.22
C TYR A 306 -3.34 -11.33 -5.43
N ARG A 307 -3.13 -11.10 -4.12
CA ARG A 307 -2.87 -12.16 -3.15
C ARG A 307 -3.75 -11.94 -1.93
N ASP A 308 -4.35 -13.01 -1.44
CA ASP A 308 -5.13 -12.95 -0.19
C ASP A 308 -4.22 -12.70 1.03
N ALA A 309 -4.84 -12.54 2.19
CA ALA A 309 -4.11 -12.15 3.39
C ALA A 309 -2.98 -13.12 3.80
N PRO A 310 -3.14 -14.46 3.78
CA PRO A 310 -2.06 -15.39 4.07
C PRO A 310 -0.89 -15.30 3.10
N GLU A 311 -1.17 -15.26 1.80
CA GLU A 311 -0.15 -15.15 0.76
C GLU A 311 0.53 -13.78 0.79
N PHE A 312 -0.26 -12.72 0.99
CA PHE A 312 0.29 -11.38 1.12
C PHE A 312 1.18 -11.23 2.35
N LYS A 313 0.78 -11.78 3.51
CA LYS A 313 1.61 -11.78 4.72
C LYS A 313 2.95 -12.45 4.48
N LYS A 314 2.95 -13.63 3.84
CA LYS A 314 4.17 -14.35 3.48
C LYS A 314 5.06 -13.50 2.58
N PHE A 315 4.50 -13.01 1.48
CA PHE A 315 5.21 -12.16 0.51
C PHE A 315 5.82 -10.90 1.17
N ALA A 316 5.02 -10.15 1.95
CA ALA A 316 5.50 -8.93 2.61
C ALA A 316 6.60 -9.22 3.64
N THR A 317 6.53 -10.36 4.33
CA THR A 317 7.58 -10.79 5.27
C THR A 317 8.88 -11.13 4.55
N GLU A 318 8.81 -11.90 3.47
CA GLU A 318 9.99 -12.29 2.68
C GLU A 318 10.65 -11.05 2.03
N ASP A 319 9.84 -10.16 1.45
CA ASP A 319 10.33 -8.90 0.87
C ASP A 319 10.92 -7.99 1.96
N GLY A 320 10.31 -7.91 3.13
CA GLY A 320 10.81 -7.16 4.28
C GLY A 320 12.20 -7.63 4.72
N VAL A 321 12.42 -8.94 4.85
CA VAL A 321 13.73 -9.52 5.20
C VAL A 321 14.80 -9.14 4.16
N ARG A 322 14.45 -9.20 2.87
CA ARG A 322 15.34 -8.85 1.77
C ARG A 322 15.69 -7.36 1.81
N MET A 323 14.68 -6.51 1.94
CA MET A 323 14.83 -5.05 1.86
C MET A 323 15.46 -4.42 3.10
N VAL A 324 15.28 -5.02 4.29
CA VAL A 324 15.99 -4.61 5.51
C VAL A 324 17.51 -4.72 5.33
N LYS A 325 18.01 -5.75 4.63
CA LYS A 325 19.44 -5.86 4.31
C LYS A 325 19.93 -4.68 3.46
N VAL A 326 19.11 -4.25 2.48
CA VAL A 326 19.43 -3.08 1.64
C VAL A 326 19.45 -1.80 2.48
N VAL A 327 18.46 -1.58 3.35
CA VAL A 327 18.39 -0.42 4.24
C VAL A 327 19.64 -0.34 5.14
N ARG A 328 20.07 -1.47 5.71
CA ARG A 328 21.28 -1.55 6.54
C ARG A 328 22.57 -1.30 5.75
N ALA A 329 22.63 -1.76 4.49
CA ALA A 329 23.77 -1.52 3.61
C ALA A 329 23.89 -0.04 3.20
N ILE A 330 22.77 0.65 2.95
CA ILE A 330 22.74 2.09 2.70
C ILE A 330 23.24 2.85 3.95
N GLY A 331 22.86 2.39 5.14
CA GLY A 331 23.25 3.02 6.38
C GLY A 331 22.52 4.33 6.67
N LYS A 332 23.08 5.13 7.60
CA LYS A 332 22.54 6.44 7.96
C LYS A 332 22.71 7.41 6.81
N ILE A 333 21.63 8.12 6.48
CA ILE A 333 21.62 9.21 5.51
C ILE A 333 21.68 10.52 6.30
N ASP A 334 22.69 11.35 6.04
CA ASP A 334 22.91 12.65 6.69
C ASP A 334 21.94 13.72 6.16
#